data_60883d7e55289f9019e41e487708e65b
#
_entry.id   60883d7e55289f9019e41e487708e65b
#
_cell.length_a   1.000
_cell.length_b   1.000
_cell.length_c   1.000
_cell.angle_alpha   90.00
_cell.angle_beta   90.00
_cell.angle_gamma   90.00
#
_symmetry.space_group_name_H-M   'P 1'
#
loop_
_entity.id
_entity.type
_entity.pdbx_description
1 polymer ?
#
loop_
_entity_poly.entity_id
_entity_poly.type
_entity_poly.pdbx_seq_one_letter_code
_entity_poly.pdbx_strand_id
1 'polypeptide(L)'
;AGLDPMQRNRFHNLLSEIGENVVVILSTHIVDDVSDLCNDMAIILNGELKLAGKPLELIKKLEEKVWQGLVEKDVAESLKDDERLISSRLYMGKVKVRLLSNVEPMNGFTLNEPEIEDLYFATINNFEI
;
A
#
# COMPACT_ATOMS: atom_id res chain seq x y z
N ALA A 1 -19.01 -8.84 -2.84
CA ALA A 1 -19.54 -8.35 -4.08
C ALA A 1 -19.22 -6.88 -4.20
N GLY A 2 -18.49 -6.55 -5.20
CA GLY A 2 -18.11 -5.17 -5.46
C GLY A 2 -19.03 -4.48 -6.45
N LEU A 3 -18.84 -3.21 -6.54
CA LEU A 3 -19.37 -2.39 -7.62
C LEU A 3 -18.50 -2.60 -8.86
N ASP A 4 -19.07 -2.48 -10.04
CA ASP A 4 -18.26 -2.42 -11.26
C ASP A 4 -17.46 -1.08 -11.28
N PRO A 5 -16.46 -0.93 -12.18
CA PRO A 5 -15.63 0.28 -12.19
C PRO A 5 -16.44 1.57 -12.39
N MET A 6 -17.49 1.55 -13.17
CA MET A 6 -18.33 2.73 -13.40
C MET A 6 -19.13 3.09 -12.15
N GLN A 7 -19.68 2.08 -11.46
CA GLN A 7 -20.42 2.28 -10.23
C GLN A 7 -19.50 2.77 -9.11
N ARG A 8 -18.27 2.25 -9.03
CA ARG A 8 -17.26 2.73 -8.09
C ARG A 8 -16.95 4.19 -8.32
N ASN A 9 -16.73 4.61 -9.56
CA ASN A 9 -16.45 6.01 -9.88
C ASN A 9 -17.61 6.94 -9.50
N ARG A 10 -18.84 6.53 -9.74
CA ARG A 10 -20.03 7.29 -9.33
C ARG A 10 -20.11 7.43 -7.81
N PHE A 11 -19.84 6.36 -7.10
CA PHE A 11 -19.84 6.36 -5.64
C PHE A 11 -18.76 7.27 -5.09
N HIS A 12 -17.54 7.20 -5.65
CA HIS A 12 -16.41 8.06 -5.27
C HIS A 12 -16.75 9.54 -5.50
N ASN A 13 -17.31 9.86 -6.66
CA ASN A 13 -17.70 11.24 -6.98
C ASN A 13 -18.78 11.75 -6.03
N LEU A 14 -19.75 10.92 -5.70
CA LEU A 14 -20.82 11.28 -4.77
C LEU A 14 -20.26 11.57 -3.37
N LEU A 15 -19.36 10.72 -2.87
CA LEU A 15 -18.72 10.92 -1.57
C LEU A 15 -17.89 12.20 -1.55
N SER A 16 -17.19 12.51 -2.63
CA SER A 16 -16.40 13.74 -2.74
C SER A 16 -17.28 14.99 -2.71
N GLU A 17 -18.40 14.98 -3.41
CA GLU A 17 -19.37 16.10 -3.37
C GLU A 17 -19.98 16.29 -1.98
N ILE A 18 -20.38 15.21 -1.34
CA ILE A 18 -20.96 15.26 0.01
C ILE A 18 -19.91 15.78 0.99
N GLY A 19 -18.66 15.34 0.86
CA GLY A 19 -17.54 15.72 1.72
C GLY A 19 -17.18 17.20 1.68
N GLU A 20 -17.60 17.95 0.66
CA GLU A 20 -17.40 19.39 0.59
C GLU A 20 -18.18 20.15 1.70
N ASN A 21 -19.29 19.60 2.15
CA ASN A 21 -20.22 20.28 3.06
C ASN A 21 -20.43 19.55 4.39
N VAL A 22 -20.02 18.28 4.49
CA VAL A 22 -20.19 17.44 5.69
C VAL A 22 -18.96 16.60 5.93
N VAL A 23 -18.75 16.18 7.18
CA VAL A 23 -17.71 15.24 7.54
C VAL A 23 -18.16 13.83 7.16
N VAL A 24 -17.35 13.14 6.37
CA VAL A 24 -17.60 11.74 5.98
C VAL A 24 -16.50 10.87 6.56
N ILE A 25 -16.87 9.83 7.29
CA ILE A 25 -15.93 8.83 7.82
C ILE A 25 -16.14 7.54 7.05
N LEU A 26 -15.08 7.09 6.38
CA LEU A 26 -15.05 5.82 5.64
C LEU A 26 -14.22 4.80 6.43
N SER A 27 -14.85 3.67 6.77
CA SER A 27 -14.14 2.53 7.35
C SER A 27 -14.01 1.45 6.28
N THR A 28 -12.79 1.03 5.98
CA THR A 28 -12.54 0.05 4.92
C THR A 28 -11.25 -0.74 5.20
N HIS A 29 -11.21 -1.96 4.66
CA HIS A 29 -9.98 -2.75 4.57
C HIS A 29 -9.37 -2.69 3.16
N ILE A 30 -10.01 -1.97 2.25
CA ILE A 30 -9.53 -1.78 0.87
C ILE A 30 -8.71 -0.50 0.84
N VAL A 31 -7.39 -0.65 0.93
CA VAL A 31 -6.49 0.49 1.11
C VAL A 31 -6.50 1.47 -0.07
N ASP A 32 -6.72 0.98 -1.28
CA ASP A 32 -6.77 1.84 -2.47
C ASP A 32 -7.86 2.91 -2.40
N ASP A 33 -8.98 2.60 -1.74
CA ASP A 33 -10.08 3.57 -1.57
C ASP A 33 -9.64 4.77 -0.72
N VAL A 34 -8.72 4.58 0.20
CA VAL A 34 -8.26 5.62 1.11
C VAL A 34 -7.51 6.71 0.36
N SER A 35 -6.58 6.33 -0.51
CA SER A 35 -5.79 7.30 -1.27
C SER A 35 -6.63 8.11 -2.24
N ASP A 36 -7.69 7.50 -2.77
CA ASP A 36 -8.57 8.15 -3.75
C ASP A 36 -9.61 9.08 -3.12
N LEU A 37 -10.07 8.76 -1.92
CA LEU A 37 -11.22 9.41 -1.29
C LEU A 37 -10.88 10.27 -0.08
N CYS A 38 -9.80 10.00 0.60
CA CYS A 38 -9.54 10.57 1.92
C CYS A 38 -8.40 11.58 1.89
N ASN A 39 -8.63 12.74 2.51
CA ASN A 39 -7.57 13.73 2.76
C ASN A 39 -6.82 13.44 4.06
N ASP A 40 -7.47 12.75 4.99
CA ASP A 40 -6.90 12.30 6.26
C ASP A 40 -7.24 10.84 6.47
N MET A 41 -6.32 10.11 7.07
CA MET A 41 -6.50 8.69 7.34
C MET A 41 -5.92 8.29 8.69
N ALA A 42 -6.35 7.14 9.16
CA ALA A 42 -5.75 6.47 10.31
C ALA A 42 -5.68 4.97 10.05
N ILE A 43 -4.61 4.34 10.52
CA ILE A 43 -4.47 2.88 10.52
C ILE A 43 -4.64 2.40 11.95
N ILE A 44 -5.60 1.50 12.15
CA ILE A 44 -5.91 0.91 13.45
C ILE A 44 -5.62 -0.59 13.35
N LEU A 45 -4.90 -1.11 14.34
CA LEU A 45 -4.58 -2.52 14.43
C LEU A 45 -4.76 -2.98 15.87
N ASN A 46 -5.54 -4.03 16.06
CA ASN A 46 -5.81 -4.61 17.39
C ASN A 46 -6.33 -3.58 18.40
N GLY A 47 -7.19 -2.65 17.95
CA GLY A 47 -7.77 -1.62 18.79
C GLY A 47 -6.84 -0.44 19.09
N GLU A 48 -5.65 -0.40 18.48
CA GLU A 48 -4.70 0.68 18.69
C GLU A 48 -4.54 1.54 17.43
N LEU A 49 -4.42 2.84 17.63
CA LEU A 49 -4.06 3.76 16.56
C LEU A 49 -2.56 3.61 16.27
N LYS A 50 -2.24 3.15 15.07
CA LYS A 50 -0.84 2.95 14.65
C LYS A 50 -0.27 4.11 13.88
N LEU A 51 -1.09 4.77 13.05
CA LEU A 51 -0.64 5.86 12.19
C LEU A 51 -1.84 6.74 11.88
N ALA A 52 -1.63 8.04 11.80
CA ALA A 52 -2.64 9.00 11.38
C ALA A 52 -2.00 10.16 10.63
N GLY A 53 -2.69 10.70 9.66
CA GLY A 53 -2.25 11.86 8.90
C GLY A 53 -2.77 11.87 7.48
N LYS A 54 -2.16 12.70 6.65
CA LYS A 54 -2.52 12.80 5.23
C LYS A 54 -1.87 11.68 4.44
N PRO A 55 -2.66 10.91 3.65
CA PRO A 55 -2.11 9.75 2.93
C PRO A 55 -0.86 10.06 2.11
N LEU A 56 -0.88 11.11 1.30
CA LEU A 56 0.25 11.44 0.43
C LEU A 56 1.50 11.84 1.21
N GLU A 57 1.36 12.54 2.31
CA GLU A 57 2.51 12.91 3.16
C GLU A 57 3.11 11.69 3.85
N LEU A 58 2.25 10.78 4.29
CA LEU A 58 2.71 9.55 4.96
C LEU A 58 3.38 8.59 3.96
N ILE A 59 2.84 8.47 2.76
CA ILE A 59 3.44 7.64 1.70
C ILE A 59 4.83 8.15 1.33
N LYS A 60 5.04 9.45 1.28
CA LYS A 60 6.35 10.05 0.98
C LYS A 60 7.45 9.61 1.95
N LYS A 61 7.12 9.24 3.15
CA LYS A 61 8.12 8.74 4.12
C LYS A 61 8.77 7.43 3.67
N LEU A 62 8.18 6.73 2.71
CA LEU A 62 8.72 5.50 2.14
C LEU A 62 9.52 5.73 0.85
N GLU A 63 9.72 6.96 0.43
CA GLU A 63 10.57 7.25 -0.73
C GLU A 63 11.97 6.64 -0.54
N GLU A 64 12.48 6.05 -1.60
CA GLU A 64 13.78 5.35 -1.62
C GLU A 64 13.85 4.09 -0.73
N LYS A 65 12.70 3.55 -0.32
CA LYS A 65 12.65 2.35 0.54
C LYS A 65 11.89 1.19 -0.08
N VAL A 66 11.17 1.42 -1.17
CA VAL A 66 10.38 0.39 -1.85
C VAL A 66 11.13 -0.09 -3.08
N TRP A 67 11.45 -1.38 -3.10
CA TRP A 67 12.22 -2.03 -4.17
C TRP A 67 11.38 -3.08 -4.87
N GLN A 68 11.51 -3.17 -6.17
CA GLN A 68 10.80 -4.17 -6.96
C GLN A 68 11.76 -4.88 -7.90
N GLY A 69 11.59 -6.18 -8.01
CA GLY A 69 12.38 -6.99 -8.92
C GLY A 69 11.59 -8.17 -9.46
N LEU A 70 12.01 -8.65 -10.61
CA LEU A 70 11.46 -9.83 -11.24
C LEU A 70 12.44 -10.98 -11.02
N VAL A 71 12.00 -12.02 -10.31
CA VAL A 71 12.86 -13.13 -9.89
C VAL A 71 12.31 -14.48 -10.35
N GLU A 72 13.15 -15.49 -10.35
CA GLU A 72 12.73 -16.87 -10.61
C GLU A 72 11.89 -17.38 -9.44
N LYS A 73 11.07 -18.40 -9.69
CA LYS A 73 10.15 -18.95 -8.69
C LYS A 73 10.84 -19.48 -7.45
N ASP A 74 12.03 -20.07 -7.60
CA ASP A 74 12.82 -20.58 -6.48
C ASP A 74 13.33 -19.45 -5.59
N VAL A 75 13.76 -18.34 -6.18
CA VAL A 75 14.19 -17.13 -5.43
C VAL A 75 12.99 -16.55 -4.68
N ALA A 76 11.83 -16.44 -5.33
CA ALA A 76 10.62 -15.96 -4.69
C ALA A 76 10.21 -16.83 -3.49
N GLU A 77 10.32 -18.15 -3.62
CA GLU A 77 10.03 -19.08 -2.53
C GLU A 77 10.97 -18.87 -1.35
N SER A 78 12.24 -18.55 -1.60
CA SER A 78 13.21 -18.25 -0.54
C SER A 78 12.89 -16.95 0.19
N LEU A 79 12.14 -16.05 -0.44
CA LEU A 79 11.78 -14.73 0.12
C LEU A 79 10.42 -14.73 0.85
N LYS A 80 9.65 -15.81 0.79
CA LYS A 80 8.28 -15.81 1.30
C LYS A 80 8.16 -15.50 2.80
N ASP A 81 9.17 -15.83 3.59
CA ASP A 81 9.21 -15.56 5.02
C ASP A 81 10.09 -14.35 5.37
N ASP A 82 10.56 -13.61 4.38
CA ASP A 82 11.36 -12.41 4.59
C ASP A 82 10.46 -11.28 5.16
N GLU A 83 10.92 -10.68 6.25
CA GLU A 83 10.20 -9.60 6.93
C GLU A 83 9.99 -8.37 6.06
N ARG A 84 10.81 -8.20 5.03
CA ARG A 84 10.75 -7.06 4.11
C ARG A 84 9.75 -7.26 2.98
N LEU A 85 9.22 -8.48 2.83
CA LEU A 85 8.34 -8.82 1.70
C LEU A 85 6.99 -8.12 1.81
N ILE A 86 6.70 -7.23 0.86
CA ILE A 86 5.40 -6.56 0.74
C ILE A 86 4.44 -7.43 -0.06
N SER A 87 4.87 -7.87 -1.23
CA SER A 87 4.03 -8.67 -2.13
C SER A 87 4.88 -9.50 -3.09
N SER A 88 4.30 -10.61 -3.55
CA SER A 88 4.85 -11.40 -4.64
C SER A 88 3.71 -11.82 -5.57
N ARG A 89 3.89 -11.64 -6.88
CA ARG A 89 2.87 -11.94 -7.89
C ARG A 89 3.50 -12.60 -9.10
N LEU A 90 2.84 -13.62 -9.62
CA LEU A 90 3.28 -14.24 -10.87
C LEU A 90 3.16 -13.24 -12.02
N TYR A 91 4.20 -13.18 -12.82
CA TYR A 91 4.27 -12.31 -13.98
C TYR A 91 5.08 -12.99 -15.10
N MET A 92 4.40 -13.44 -16.15
CA MET A 92 5.01 -14.04 -17.33
C MET A 92 6.04 -15.14 -17.00
N GLY A 93 5.67 -16.08 -16.13
CA GLY A 93 6.51 -17.22 -15.74
C GLY A 93 7.53 -16.94 -14.66
N LYS A 94 7.69 -15.69 -14.27
CA LYS A 94 8.54 -15.26 -13.14
C LYS A 94 7.68 -14.70 -12.02
N VAL A 95 8.32 -14.21 -10.98
CA VAL A 95 7.61 -13.61 -9.84
C VAL A 95 8.08 -12.17 -9.66
N LYS A 96 7.12 -11.25 -9.66
CA LYS A 96 7.37 -9.86 -9.33
C LYS A 96 7.32 -9.72 -7.82
N VAL A 97 8.44 -9.35 -7.22
CA VAL A 97 8.60 -9.24 -5.77
C VAL A 97 8.79 -7.77 -5.41
N ARG A 98 8.09 -7.35 -4.35
CA ARG A 98 8.20 -6.00 -3.81
C ARG A 98 8.67 -6.07 -2.37
N LEU A 99 9.77 -5.38 -2.07
CA LEU A 99 10.42 -5.42 -0.76
C LEU A 99 10.54 -4.00 -0.19
N LEU A 100 10.47 -3.92 1.14
CA LEU A 100 10.69 -2.68 1.88
C LEU A 100 12.07 -2.76 2.54
N SER A 101 13.00 -1.89 2.10
CA SER A 101 14.37 -1.91 2.61
C SER A 101 15.01 -0.53 2.48
N ASN A 102 15.85 -0.18 3.45
CA ASN A 102 16.63 1.07 3.41
C ASN A 102 17.83 0.99 2.45
N VAL A 103 18.18 -0.20 2.03
CA VAL A 103 19.32 -0.46 1.12
C VAL A 103 18.88 -1.41 0.01
N GLU A 104 19.62 -1.42 -1.08
CA GLU A 104 19.35 -2.36 -2.17
C GLU A 104 19.34 -3.81 -1.65
N PRO A 105 18.18 -4.51 -1.77
CA PRO A 105 18.05 -5.84 -1.16
C PRO A 105 18.81 -6.93 -1.91
N MET A 106 18.90 -6.84 -3.23
CA MET A 106 19.67 -7.75 -4.08
C MET A 106 19.76 -7.21 -5.50
N ASN A 107 20.67 -7.76 -6.30
CA ASN A 107 20.86 -7.37 -7.69
C ASN A 107 19.57 -7.57 -8.51
N GLY A 108 19.30 -6.64 -9.39
CA GLY A 108 18.12 -6.69 -10.26
C GLY A 108 16.88 -6.02 -9.68
N PHE A 109 16.94 -5.56 -8.44
CA PHE A 109 15.87 -4.78 -7.84
C PHE A 109 16.09 -3.29 -8.12
N THR A 110 15.00 -2.58 -8.37
CA THR A 110 15.00 -1.14 -8.61
C THR A 110 14.06 -0.44 -7.64
N LEU A 111 14.38 0.81 -7.34
CA LEU A 111 13.49 1.64 -6.54
C LEU A 111 12.20 1.93 -7.29
N ASN A 112 11.09 1.81 -6.58
CA ASN A 112 9.77 2.15 -7.10
C ASN A 112 9.12 3.21 -6.22
N GLU A 113 8.17 3.94 -6.81
CA GLU A 113 7.37 4.88 -6.03
C GLU A 113 6.54 4.12 -5.01
N PRO A 114 6.52 4.59 -3.74
CA PRO A 114 5.69 3.97 -2.73
C PRO A 114 4.21 4.22 -2.97
N GLU A 115 3.40 3.25 -2.56
CA GLU A 115 1.95 3.28 -2.64
C GLU A 115 1.34 3.12 -1.26
N ILE A 116 0.05 3.36 -1.14
CA ILE A 116 -0.68 3.22 0.13
C ILE A 116 -0.58 1.79 0.71
N GLU A 117 -0.54 0.79 -0.15
CA GLU A 117 -0.39 -0.60 0.27
C GLU A 117 0.97 -0.83 0.97
N ASP A 118 2.02 -0.19 0.47
CA ASP A 118 3.35 -0.24 1.09
C ASP A 118 3.34 0.41 2.48
N LEU A 119 2.65 1.53 2.60
CA LEU A 119 2.49 2.22 3.88
C LEU A 119 1.75 1.36 4.90
N TYR A 120 0.68 0.72 4.47
CA TYR A 120 -0.07 -0.21 5.31
C TYR A 120 0.82 -1.35 5.79
N PHE A 121 1.53 -1.99 4.88
CA PHE A 121 2.49 -3.06 5.21
C PHE A 121 3.53 -2.59 6.23
N ALA A 122 4.16 -1.45 5.98
CA ALA A 122 5.18 -0.89 6.87
C ALA A 122 4.63 -0.66 8.29
N THR A 123 3.39 -0.16 8.37
CA THR A 123 2.75 0.17 9.64
C THR A 123 2.41 -1.07 10.45
N ILE A 124 1.80 -2.08 9.82
CA ILE A 124 1.41 -3.30 10.54
C ILE A 124 2.60 -4.17 10.93
N ASN A 125 3.73 -4.04 10.25
CA ASN A 125 4.95 -4.80 10.53
C ASN A 125 6.00 -3.98 11.32
N ASN A 126 5.63 -2.81 11.82
CA ASN A 126 6.49 -1.95 12.62
C ASN A 126 7.80 -1.57 11.92
N PHE A 127 7.78 -1.38 10.62
CA PHE A 127 8.95 -0.88 9.90
C PHE A 127 9.16 0.59 10.25
N GLU A 128 10.40 0.97 10.54
CA GLU A 128 10.72 2.38 10.83
C GLU A 128 10.63 3.23 9.58
N ILE A 129 9.80 4.24 9.68
CA ILE A 129 9.56 5.16 8.57
C ILE A 129 10.23 6.50 8.87
#